data_3f753f0780d95388f32282b949dc60d8
#
_entry.id   3f753f0780d95388f32282b949dc60d8
#
_cell.length_a   1.000
_cell.length_b   1.000
_cell.length_c   1.000
_cell.angle_alpha   90.00
_cell.angle_beta   90.00
_cell.angle_gamma   90.00
#
_symmetry.space_group_name_H-M   'P 1'
#
loop_
_entity.id
_entity.type
_entity.pdbx_description
1 polymer ?
#
loop_
_entity_poly.entity_id
_entity_poly.type
_entity_poly.pdbx_seq_one_letter_code
_entity_poly.pdbx_strand_id
1 'polypeptide(L)'
;MKNLNYFKNKKILVTGHNGFKGTWLTIWLNLLGAKVVGISLPEKSKDNHYNLVKKKLKVKNFYFDIRNKKQIQKLILKEKPDFFFHLAAQSLVYKSILNPQFNWETNVMGLFNILEALNKLKNSCTAIIITSDKCYKNLEQNKGYKETDILGGVDPYSASKASAEILFHSYFSTFIDKKNKSLRICTARAGNVIGGGDWSKNRLIPDCMKMWLNNKIPQIRNPNSTRPWQHVLEALSGYLELSLELNRNKKINGNSFNFSSDKIKNVTVENFLKKIKLKWPEINWRVKKNNKFYESSLLQLDTTKAKKILNWKARLNLNETIEFVVDWYKNLNVYDKDIYKISSEQIIKFMKKKP
;
A
#
# COMPACT_ATOMS: atom_id res chain seq x y z
N MET A 1 -6.94 -15.43 -9.15
CA MET A 1 -7.84 -14.30 -8.87
C MET A 1 -9.12 -14.49 -9.69
N LYS A 2 -10.07 -15.18 -9.10
CA LYS A 2 -11.37 -15.45 -9.74
C LYS A 2 -12.24 -14.17 -9.54
N ASN A 3 -12.87 -13.63 -10.57
CA ASN A 3 -13.83 -12.53 -10.52
C ASN A 3 -13.31 -11.08 -10.59
N LEU A 4 -12.05 -10.81 -10.89
CA LEU A 4 -11.59 -9.41 -11.09
C LEU A 4 -12.31 -8.70 -12.26
N ASN A 5 -12.90 -9.43 -13.18
CA ASN A 5 -13.76 -8.86 -14.24
C ASN A 5 -14.96 -8.07 -13.69
N TYR A 6 -15.28 -8.22 -12.39
CA TYR A 6 -16.32 -7.44 -11.73
C TYR A 6 -16.02 -5.93 -11.70
N PHE A 7 -14.73 -5.55 -11.78
CA PHE A 7 -14.35 -4.13 -11.83
C PHE A 7 -14.59 -3.46 -13.20
N LYS A 8 -14.82 -4.25 -14.26
CA LYS A 8 -15.09 -3.70 -15.59
C LYS A 8 -16.28 -2.74 -15.55
N ASN A 9 -16.06 -1.54 -16.09
CA ASN A 9 -17.02 -0.42 -16.12
C ASN A 9 -17.41 0.16 -14.74
N LYS A 10 -16.91 -0.37 -13.62
CA LYS A 10 -17.17 0.18 -12.29
C LYS A 10 -16.43 1.50 -12.10
N LYS A 11 -17.08 2.46 -11.45
CA LYS A 11 -16.44 3.72 -11.07
C LYS A 11 -15.68 3.51 -9.75
N ILE A 12 -14.37 3.69 -9.80
CA ILE A 12 -13.49 3.44 -8.66
C ILE A 12 -12.74 4.71 -8.31
N LEU A 13 -12.93 5.18 -7.09
CA LEU A 13 -12.22 6.34 -6.57
C LEU A 13 -11.02 5.90 -5.73
N VAL A 14 -9.84 6.42 -6.05
CA VAL A 14 -8.58 6.11 -5.38
C VAL A 14 -7.96 7.39 -4.85
N THR A 15 -7.83 7.50 -3.52
CA THR A 15 -7.02 8.58 -2.93
C THR A 15 -5.56 8.15 -2.85
N GLY A 16 -4.62 9.06 -3.14
CA GLY A 16 -3.19 8.73 -3.23
C GLY A 16 -2.83 7.95 -4.48
N HIS A 17 -3.60 8.10 -5.57
CA HIS A 17 -3.47 7.32 -6.81
C HIS A 17 -2.11 7.49 -7.52
N ASN A 18 -1.42 8.62 -7.32
CA ASN A 18 -0.10 8.90 -7.90
C ASN A 18 1.10 8.53 -6.98
N GLY A 19 0.82 8.04 -5.77
CA GLY A 19 1.84 7.48 -4.89
C GLY A 19 2.28 6.08 -5.34
N PHE A 20 3.29 5.51 -4.70
CA PHE A 20 3.85 4.20 -5.05
C PHE A 20 2.78 3.10 -5.20
N LYS A 21 2.08 2.75 -4.11
CA LYS A 21 1.00 1.74 -4.15
C LYS A 21 -0.15 2.18 -5.07
N GLY A 22 -0.49 3.48 -5.02
CA GLY A 22 -1.60 4.03 -5.79
C GLY A 22 -1.41 3.92 -7.29
N THR A 23 -0.18 4.13 -7.80
CA THR A 23 0.12 3.98 -9.23
C THR A 23 -0.04 2.53 -9.68
N TRP A 24 0.50 1.56 -8.95
CA TRP A 24 0.31 0.15 -9.24
C TRP A 24 -1.16 -0.28 -9.23
N LEU A 25 -1.93 0.19 -8.23
CA LEU A 25 -3.37 -0.08 -8.18
C LEU A 25 -4.10 0.55 -9.37
N THR A 26 -3.75 1.77 -9.73
CA THR A 26 -4.35 2.50 -10.86
C THR A 26 -4.09 1.80 -12.18
N ILE A 27 -2.85 1.34 -12.44
CA ILE A 27 -2.52 0.53 -13.62
C ILE A 27 -3.38 -0.75 -13.62
N TRP A 28 -3.43 -1.45 -12.50
CA TRP A 28 -4.19 -2.70 -12.40
C TRP A 28 -5.69 -2.50 -12.65
N LEU A 29 -6.29 -1.49 -12.05
CA LEU A 29 -7.69 -1.14 -12.27
C LEU A 29 -7.98 -0.76 -13.74
N ASN A 30 -7.07 -0.05 -14.39
CA ASN A 30 -7.19 0.26 -15.83
C ASN A 30 -7.14 -1.02 -16.68
N LEU A 31 -6.24 -1.96 -16.38
CA LEU A 31 -6.18 -3.27 -17.05
C LEU A 31 -7.46 -4.09 -16.87
N LEU A 32 -8.14 -3.92 -15.74
CA LEU A 32 -9.44 -4.55 -15.45
C LEU A 32 -10.63 -3.81 -16.09
N GLY A 33 -10.40 -2.72 -16.82
CA GLY A 33 -11.44 -1.94 -17.49
C GLY A 33 -12.29 -1.07 -16.56
N ALA A 34 -11.77 -0.72 -15.37
CA ALA A 34 -12.44 0.18 -14.43
C ALA A 34 -12.38 1.65 -14.88
N LYS A 35 -13.38 2.44 -14.49
CA LYS A 35 -13.41 3.90 -14.64
C LYS A 35 -12.77 4.54 -13.40
N VAL A 36 -11.48 4.88 -13.46
CA VAL A 36 -10.73 5.35 -12.31
C VAL A 36 -10.84 6.85 -12.13
N VAL A 37 -11.14 7.28 -10.90
CA VAL A 37 -11.09 8.68 -10.44
C VAL A 37 -9.99 8.76 -9.38
N GLY A 38 -9.00 9.60 -9.58
CA GLY A 38 -7.83 9.76 -8.71
C GLY A 38 -7.85 11.06 -7.94
N ILE A 39 -7.56 11.03 -6.64
CA ILE A 39 -7.32 12.21 -5.77
C ILE A 39 -5.94 12.10 -5.18
N SER A 40 -5.11 13.12 -5.32
CA SER A 40 -3.78 13.20 -4.66
C SER A 40 -3.28 14.63 -4.60
N LEU A 41 -2.19 14.83 -3.87
CA LEU A 41 -1.34 16.00 -4.07
C LEU A 41 -0.61 15.89 -5.42
N PRO A 42 -0.26 17.01 -6.07
CA PRO A 42 0.56 17.00 -7.28
C PRO A 42 1.92 16.35 -7.01
N GLU A 43 2.36 15.46 -7.90
CA GLU A 43 3.70 14.87 -7.84
C GLU A 43 4.65 15.67 -8.74
N LYS A 44 5.72 16.17 -8.12
CA LYS A 44 6.68 17.06 -8.77
C LYS A 44 7.85 16.32 -9.45
N SER A 45 8.20 15.13 -8.96
CA SER A 45 9.32 14.36 -9.50
C SER A 45 8.99 13.78 -10.86
N LYS A 46 9.83 14.04 -11.85
CA LYS A 46 9.70 13.47 -13.22
C LYS A 46 9.83 11.96 -13.22
N ASP A 47 10.66 11.40 -12.34
CA ASP A 47 10.96 9.97 -12.24
C ASP A 47 9.92 9.20 -11.41
N ASN A 48 8.92 9.88 -10.84
CA ASN A 48 7.82 9.23 -10.13
C ASN A 48 7.10 8.27 -11.08
N HIS A 49 6.81 7.06 -10.60
CA HIS A 49 6.17 6.01 -11.41
C HIS A 49 4.90 6.51 -12.12
N TYR A 50 4.04 7.26 -11.42
CA TYR A 50 2.82 7.82 -12.03
C TYR A 50 3.14 8.76 -13.20
N ASN A 51 4.13 9.65 -13.05
CA ASN A 51 4.51 10.59 -14.10
C ASN A 51 5.06 9.89 -15.36
N LEU A 52 5.73 8.75 -15.18
CA LEU A 52 6.23 7.92 -16.29
C LEU A 52 5.10 7.23 -17.07
N VAL A 53 3.98 6.90 -16.41
CA VAL A 53 2.90 6.09 -17.00
C VAL A 53 1.62 6.86 -17.31
N LYS A 54 1.42 8.06 -16.74
CA LYS A 54 0.15 8.80 -16.76
C LYS A 54 -0.45 9.04 -18.13
N LYS A 55 0.37 9.20 -19.18
CA LYS A 55 -0.11 9.40 -20.57
C LYS A 55 -0.85 8.20 -21.13
N LYS A 56 -0.61 6.99 -20.57
CA LYS A 56 -1.23 5.73 -20.98
C LYS A 56 -2.37 5.30 -20.05
N LEU A 57 -2.57 6.01 -18.95
CA LEU A 57 -3.64 5.72 -17.99
C LEU A 57 -4.92 6.48 -18.32
N LYS A 58 -6.05 5.79 -18.24
CA LYS A 58 -7.38 6.40 -18.33
C LYS A 58 -7.86 6.73 -16.91
N VAL A 59 -7.50 7.93 -16.42
CA VAL A 59 -7.82 8.38 -15.05
C VAL A 59 -8.35 9.81 -15.08
N LYS A 60 -9.46 10.04 -14.40
CA LYS A 60 -9.96 11.40 -14.11
C LYS A 60 -9.25 11.91 -12.87
N ASN A 61 -8.27 12.80 -13.05
CA ASN A 61 -7.40 13.27 -11.98
C ASN A 61 -7.93 14.52 -11.28
N PHE A 62 -7.82 14.54 -9.95
CA PHE A 62 -8.07 15.69 -9.10
C PHE A 62 -6.89 15.89 -8.14
N TYR A 63 -6.36 17.12 -8.11
CA TYR A 63 -5.19 17.45 -7.31
C TYR A 63 -5.56 18.40 -6.18
N PHE A 64 -5.79 17.86 -5.00
CA PHE A 64 -6.00 18.59 -3.76
C PHE A 64 -5.72 17.72 -2.53
N ASP A 65 -5.63 18.37 -1.37
CA ASP A 65 -5.32 17.73 -0.10
C ASP A 65 -6.59 17.10 0.52
N ILE A 66 -6.49 15.86 1.00
CA ILE A 66 -7.58 15.17 1.70
C ILE A 66 -8.00 15.85 3.01
N ARG A 67 -7.15 16.73 3.56
CA ARG A 67 -7.48 17.58 4.72
C ARG A 67 -8.54 18.64 4.38
N ASN A 68 -8.72 18.96 3.10
CA ASN A 68 -9.78 19.86 2.67
C ASN A 68 -11.14 19.13 2.65
N LYS A 69 -11.84 19.19 3.79
CA LYS A 69 -13.15 18.55 3.99
C LYS A 69 -14.16 18.90 2.90
N LYS A 70 -14.25 20.18 2.52
CA LYS A 70 -15.24 20.65 1.53
C LYS A 70 -14.99 20.04 0.16
N GLN A 71 -13.74 20.02 -0.31
CA GLN A 71 -13.38 19.45 -1.62
C GLN A 71 -13.58 17.94 -1.66
N ILE A 72 -13.15 17.21 -0.62
CA ILE A 72 -13.34 15.75 -0.51
C ILE A 72 -14.83 15.42 -0.55
N GLN A 73 -15.63 16.04 0.29
CA GLN A 73 -17.07 15.78 0.34
C GLN A 73 -17.75 16.07 -0.99
N LYS A 74 -17.49 17.25 -1.58
CA LYS A 74 -18.06 17.65 -2.88
C LYS A 74 -17.73 16.61 -3.96
N LEU A 75 -16.47 16.15 -4.02
CA LEU A 75 -16.07 15.22 -5.07
C LEU A 75 -16.65 13.82 -4.86
N ILE A 76 -16.58 13.26 -3.66
CA ILE A 76 -17.14 11.92 -3.37
C ILE A 76 -18.64 11.89 -3.68
N LEU A 77 -19.40 12.90 -3.26
CA LEU A 77 -20.85 13.00 -3.51
C LEU A 77 -21.17 13.20 -4.99
N LYS A 78 -20.33 13.92 -5.74
CA LYS A 78 -20.48 14.11 -7.20
C LYS A 78 -20.17 12.83 -7.96
N GLU A 79 -19.05 12.17 -7.65
CA GLU A 79 -18.59 11.00 -8.40
C GLU A 79 -19.38 9.73 -8.07
N LYS A 80 -19.94 9.60 -6.87
CA LYS A 80 -20.73 8.44 -6.44
C LYS A 80 -20.08 7.11 -6.80
N PRO A 81 -18.87 6.80 -6.28
CA PRO A 81 -18.12 5.62 -6.69
C PRO A 81 -18.81 4.31 -6.28
N ASP A 82 -18.66 3.26 -7.10
CA ASP A 82 -19.02 1.89 -6.73
C ASP A 82 -18.02 1.31 -5.72
N PHE A 83 -16.72 1.63 -5.93
CA PHE A 83 -15.63 1.23 -5.04
C PHE A 83 -14.78 2.44 -4.66
N PHE A 84 -14.26 2.38 -3.44
CA PHE A 84 -13.39 3.43 -2.90
C PHE A 84 -12.15 2.80 -2.26
N PHE A 85 -10.96 3.24 -2.66
CA PHE A 85 -9.69 2.83 -2.05
C PHE A 85 -8.98 4.05 -1.45
N HIS A 86 -8.80 4.06 -0.14
CA HIS A 86 -8.12 5.14 0.58
C HIS A 86 -6.66 4.81 0.82
N LEU A 87 -5.76 5.27 -0.07
CA LEU A 87 -4.31 5.08 0.07
C LEU A 87 -3.56 6.37 0.44
N ALA A 88 -4.22 7.53 0.34
CA ALA A 88 -3.60 8.80 0.69
C ALA A 88 -3.20 8.83 2.17
N ALA A 89 -1.95 9.05 2.45
CA ALA A 89 -1.40 9.17 3.79
C ALA A 89 -0.01 9.82 3.76
N GLN A 90 0.41 10.44 4.85
CA GLN A 90 1.82 10.63 5.14
C GLN A 90 2.38 9.28 5.63
N SER A 91 3.27 8.64 4.84
CA SER A 91 3.67 7.23 5.00
C SER A 91 5.10 7.02 5.50
N LEU A 92 5.84 8.09 5.81
CA LEU A 92 7.25 8.03 6.15
C LEU A 92 7.48 8.40 7.63
N VAL A 93 8.02 7.46 8.42
CA VAL A 93 8.34 7.67 9.84
C VAL A 93 9.21 8.92 10.02
N TYR A 94 10.29 9.04 9.23
CA TYR A 94 11.18 10.20 9.32
C TYR A 94 10.44 11.54 9.13
N LYS A 95 9.55 11.63 8.13
CA LYS A 95 8.76 12.86 7.91
C LYS A 95 7.76 13.12 9.04
N SER A 96 7.24 12.08 9.67
CA SER A 96 6.31 12.25 10.80
C SER A 96 6.98 12.83 12.04
N ILE A 97 8.27 12.57 12.21
CA ILE A 97 9.08 13.18 13.31
C ILE A 97 9.37 14.64 13.00
N LEU A 98 9.71 14.96 11.74
CA LEU A 98 9.99 16.35 11.35
C LEU A 98 8.74 17.25 11.32
N ASN A 99 7.58 16.69 10.99
CA ASN A 99 6.32 17.44 10.96
C ASN A 99 5.17 16.55 11.49
N PRO A 100 5.07 16.40 12.82
CA PRO A 100 4.06 15.57 13.44
C PRO A 100 2.64 16.09 13.21
N GLN A 101 2.42 17.39 13.23
CA GLN A 101 1.10 17.99 12.99
C GLN A 101 0.57 17.58 11.60
N PHE A 102 1.36 17.77 10.54
CA PHE A 102 0.97 17.37 9.19
C PHE A 102 0.64 15.88 9.11
N ASN A 103 1.39 15.04 9.84
CA ASN A 103 1.16 13.60 9.89
C ASN A 103 -0.20 13.27 10.53
N TRP A 104 -0.53 13.87 11.68
CA TRP A 104 -1.81 13.68 12.37
C TRP A 104 -2.99 14.21 11.55
N GLU A 105 -2.87 15.41 11.04
CA GLU A 105 -3.90 16.02 10.19
C GLU A 105 -4.19 15.18 8.96
N THR A 106 -3.15 14.65 8.30
CA THR A 106 -3.32 13.84 7.09
C THR A 106 -3.88 12.45 7.40
N ASN A 107 -3.27 11.74 8.36
CA ASN A 107 -3.57 10.32 8.56
C ASN A 107 -4.84 10.08 9.38
N VAL A 108 -5.17 10.99 10.29
CA VAL A 108 -6.35 10.86 11.17
C VAL A 108 -7.48 11.79 10.70
N MET A 109 -7.22 13.10 10.61
CA MET A 109 -8.28 14.04 10.21
C MET A 109 -8.63 13.92 8.73
N GLY A 110 -7.65 13.61 7.86
CA GLY A 110 -7.91 13.27 6.46
C GLY A 110 -8.83 12.05 6.33
N LEU A 111 -8.58 10.99 7.11
CA LEU A 111 -9.46 9.81 7.16
C LEU A 111 -10.85 10.19 7.69
N PHE A 112 -10.94 11.01 8.76
CA PHE A 112 -12.21 11.49 9.28
C PHE A 112 -13.06 12.19 8.19
N ASN A 113 -12.44 13.06 7.39
CA ASN A 113 -13.10 13.74 6.28
C ASN A 113 -13.63 12.75 5.22
N ILE A 114 -12.88 11.69 4.95
CA ILE A 114 -13.29 10.61 4.04
C ILE A 114 -14.50 9.85 4.60
N LEU A 115 -14.45 9.44 5.87
CA LEU A 115 -15.54 8.71 6.51
C LEU A 115 -16.83 9.55 6.53
N GLU A 116 -16.75 10.84 6.86
CA GLU A 116 -17.86 11.77 6.80
C GLU A 116 -18.49 11.88 5.39
N ALA A 117 -17.62 11.93 4.37
CA ALA A 117 -18.10 12.04 2.99
C ALA A 117 -18.74 10.73 2.50
N LEU A 118 -18.13 9.57 2.81
CA LEU A 118 -18.65 8.26 2.46
C LEU A 118 -19.97 7.97 3.16
N ASN A 119 -20.12 8.37 4.42
CA ASN A 119 -21.36 8.16 5.19
C ASN A 119 -22.54 8.94 4.62
N LYS A 120 -22.30 10.03 3.89
CA LYS A 120 -23.35 10.83 3.20
C LYS A 120 -23.74 10.26 1.84
N LEU A 121 -23.05 9.24 1.32
CA LEU A 121 -23.43 8.59 0.07
C LEU A 121 -24.77 7.87 0.23
N LYS A 122 -25.63 8.07 -0.76
CA LYS A 122 -26.93 7.37 -0.86
C LYS A 122 -26.88 6.14 -1.78
N ASN A 123 -25.89 6.09 -2.68
CA ASN A 123 -25.66 4.93 -3.53
C ASN A 123 -24.85 3.86 -2.80
N SER A 124 -24.94 2.62 -3.27
CA SER A 124 -24.10 1.54 -2.75
C SER A 124 -22.64 1.80 -3.07
N CYS A 125 -21.77 1.71 -2.05
CA CYS A 125 -20.33 1.88 -2.19
C CYS A 125 -19.58 0.86 -1.32
N THR A 126 -18.52 0.27 -1.88
CA THR A 126 -17.61 -0.61 -1.13
C THR A 126 -16.27 0.08 -0.94
N ALA A 127 -15.88 0.35 0.29
CA ALA A 127 -14.69 1.12 0.62
C ALA A 127 -13.63 0.30 1.36
N ILE A 128 -12.38 0.42 0.94
CA ILE A 128 -11.23 -0.16 1.63
C ILE A 128 -10.31 0.96 2.11
N ILE A 129 -10.09 1.00 3.42
CA ILE A 129 -9.21 1.98 4.08
C ILE A 129 -7.87 1.32 4.35
N ILE A 130 -6.82 1.80 3.69
CA ILE A 130 -5.48 1.23 3.83
C ILE A 130 -4.74 1.89 5.00
N THR A 131 -4.44 1.09 6.00
CA THR A 131 -3.66 1.49 7.16
C THR A 131 -2.23 0.93 7.09
N SER A 132 -1.74 0.21 8.11
CA SER A 132 -0.39 -0.34 8.15
C SER A 132 -0.27 -1.40 9.23
N ASP A 133 0.71 -2.30 9.12
CA ASP A 133 1.20 -3.16 10.20
C ASP A 133 1.69 -2.37 11.42
N LYS A 134 2.17 -1.14 11.20
CA LYS A 134 2.64 -0.24 12.26
C LYS A 134 1.53 0.33 13.15
N CYS A 135 0.27 -0.07 12.93
CA CYS A 135 -0.82 0.25 13.84
C CYS A 135 -0.82 -0.59 15.13
N TYR A 136 -0.08 -1.69 15.16
CA TYR A 136 0.02 -2.53 16.36
C TYR A 136 1.03 -1.98 17.37
N LYS A 137 0.74 -2.15 18.67
CA LYS A 137 1.73 -1.98 19.72
C LYS A 137 2.80 -3.06 19.54
N ASN A 138 3.99 -2.66 19.08
CA ASN A 138 5.04 -3.61 18.79
C ASN A 138 5.69 -4.12 20.09
N LEU A 139 5.47 -5.39 20.39
CA LEU A 139 6.03 -6.11 21.54
C LEU A 139 7.20 -7.00 21.12
N GLU A 140 7.69 -6.88 19.87
CA GLU A 140 8.79 -7.68 19.29
C GLU A 140 8.62 -9.20 19.45
N GLN A 141 7.37 -9.66 19.39
CA GLN A 141 7.02 -11.07 19.57
C GLN A 141 7.30 -11.89 18.31
N ASN A 142 7.63 -13.16 18.50
CA ASN A 142 7.89 -14.11 17.40
C ASN A 142 6.61 -14.55 16.65
N LYS A 143 5.44 -14.27 17.20
CA LYS A 143 4.14 -14.56 16.57
C LYS A 143 3.67 -13.35 15.75
N GLY A 144 3.07 -13.61 14.60
CA GLY A 144 2.44 -12.56 13.79
C GLY A 144 1.25 -11.92 14.52
N TYR A 145 1.13 -10.58 14.41
CA TYR A 145 0.02 -9.83 14.98
C TYR A 145 -1.29 -10.17 14.28
N LYS A 146 -2.31 -10.47 15.07
CA LYS A 146 -3.68 -10.69 14.61
C LYS A 146 -4.47 -9.37 14.61
N GLU A 147 -5.57 -9.35 13.88
CA GLU A 147 -6.41 -8.15 13.78
C GLU A 147 -7.03 -7.71 15.11
N THR A 148 -7.06 -8.61 16.10
CA THR A 148 -7.57 -8.37 17.47
C THR A 148 -6.51 -7.89 18.45
N ASP A 149 -5.23 -7.86 18.05
CA ASP A 149 -4.15 -7.47 18.94
C ASP A 149 -4.14 -5.95 19.20
N ILE A 150 -3.49 -5.57 20.30
CA ILE A 150 -3.48 -4.20 20.81
C ILE A 150 -2.90 -3.23 19.78
N LEU A 151 -3.66 -2.17 19.52
CA LEU A 151 -3.22 -1.05 18.70
C LEU A 151 -2.33 -0.10 19.50
N GLY A 152 -1.34 0.52 18.83
CA GLY A 152 -0.45 1.51 19.45
C GLY A 152 0.75 1.84 18.58
N GLY A 153 1.52 2.83 18.99
CA GLY A 153 2.73 3.21 18.27
C GLY A 153 3.57 4.21 19.07
N VAL A 154 4.89 4.08 18.99
CA VAL A 154 5.85 4.91 19.74
C VAL A 154 6.34 6.13 18.95
N ASP A 155 6.18 6.15 17.64
CA ASP A 155 6.49 7.29 16.80
C ASP A 155 5.21 7.92 16.23
N PRO A 156 5.24 9.18 15.76
CA PRO A 156 4.03 9.87 15.30
C PRO A 156 3.33 9.16 14.13
N TYR A 157 4.08 8.50 13.23
CA TYR A 157 3.50 7.76 12.12
C TYR A 157 2.73 6.53 12.63
N SER A 158 3.39 5.69 13.43
CA SER A 158 2.80 4.48 13.99
C SER A 158 1.57 4.80 14.85
N ALA A 159 1.68 5.80 15.72
CA ALA A 159 0.58 6.29 16.54
C ALA A 159 -0.59 6.80 15.67
N SER A 160 -0.32 7.56 14.61
CA SER A 160 -1.39 8.03 13.71
C SER A 160 -2.09 6.88 12.96
N LYS A 161 -1.39 5.80 12.64
CA LYS A 161 -2.00 4.61 12.01
C LYS A 161 -2.84 3.80 13.00
N ALA A 162 -2.41 3.69 14.25
CA ALA A 162 -3.22 3.12 15.32
C ALA A 162 -4.50 3.95 15.57
N SER A 163 -4.36 5.27 15.65
CA SER A 163 -5.49 6.17 15.83
C SER A 163 -6.46 6.16 14.64
N ALA A 164 -5.95 5.98 13.42
CA ALA A 164 -6.80 5.80 12.23
C ALA A 164 -7.67 4.53 12.32
N GLU A 165 -7.15 3.42 12.85
CA GLU A 165 -7.93 2.21 13.12
C GLU A 165 -8.98 2.44 14.23
N ILE A 166 -8.60 3.09 15.33
CA ILE A 166 -9.51 3.43 16.42
C ILE A 166 -10.63 4.35 15.92
N LEU A 167 -10.28 5.40 15.18
CA LEU A 167 -11.24 6.30 14.56
C LEU A 167 -12.20 5.53 13.63
N PHE A 168 -11.66 4.65 12.78
CA PHE A 168 -12.46 3.83 11.86
C PHE A 168 -13.48 2.99 12.63
N HIS A 169 -13.08 2.23 13.63
CA HIS A 169 -13.97 1.35 14.39
C HIS A 169 -15.03 2.13 15.16
N SER A 170 -14.65 3.22 15.83
CA SER A 170 -15.59 4.09 16.53
C SER A 170 -16.62 4.69 15.56
N TYR A 171 -16.15 5.22 14.42
CA TYR A 171 -17.02 5.84 13.42
C TYR A 171 -17.96 4.81 12.77
N PHE A 172 -17.44 3.63 12.44
CA PHE A 172 -18.23 2.53 11.88
C PHE A 172 -19.36 2.13 12.82
N SER A 173 -19.07 1.80 14.07
CA SER A 173 -20.06 1.32 15.04
C SER A 173 -21.14 2.36 15.37
N THR A 174 -20.75 3.64 15.40
CA THR A 174 -21.68 4.72 15.79
C THR A 174 -22.53 5.19 14.63
N PHE A 175 -21.97 5.35 13.45
CA PHE A 175 -22.63 6.07 12.35
C PHE A 175 -22.95 5.20 11.12
N ILE A 176 -22.11 4.20 10.79
CA ILE A 176 -22.27 3.44 9.55
C ILE A 176 -23.12 2.20 9.76
N ASP A 177 -22.74 1.34 10.70
CA ASP A 177 -23.37 0.03 10.90
C ASP A 177 -24.88 0.13 11.12
N LYS A 178 -25.31 1.06 11.94
CA LYS A 178 -26.72 1.26 12.31
C LYS A 178 -27.51 2.06 11.27
N LYS A 179 -26.89 3.06 10.63
CA LYS A 179 -27.59 4.09 9.88
C LYS A 179 -27.39 4.02 8.36
N ASN A 180 -26.25 3.51 7.88
CA ASN A 180 -25.94 3.50 6.46
C ASN A 180 -25.78 2.08 5.91
N LYS A 181 -26.88 1.47 5.49
CA LYS A 181 -26.92 0.12 4.91
C LYS A 181 -26.32 0.02 3.51
N SER A 182 -26.10 1.13 2.81
CA SER A 182 -25.55 1.17 1.44
C SER A 182 -24.02 1.21 1.43
N LEU A 183 -23.38 1.65 2.51
CA LEU A 183 -21.92 1.68 2.64
C LEU A 183 -21.40 0.40 3.28
N ARG A 184 -20.45 -0.24 2.59
CA ARG A 184 -19.66 -1.37 3.11
C ARG A 184 -18.21 -0.94 3.19
N ILE A 185 -17.58 -1.12 4.35
CA ILE A 185 -16.25 -0.57 4.59
C ILE A 185 -15.42 -1.47 5.49
N CYS A 186 -14.15 -1.69 5.14
CA CYS A 186 -13.17 -2.45 5.92
C CYS A 186 -11.84 -1.72 5.95
N THR A 187 -10.99 -2.03 6.94
CA THR A 187 -9.58 -1.64 6.90
C THR A 187 -8.70 -2.77 6.38
N ALA A 188 -7.59 -2.40 5.75
CA ALA A 188 -6.57 -3.32 5.24
C ALA A 188 -5.19 -2.90 5.76
N ARG A 189 -4.59 -3.77 6.58
CA ARG A 189 -3.27 -3.60 7.18
C ARG A 189 -2.27 -4.39 6.37
N ALA A 190 -1.21 -3.75 5.90
CA ALA A 190 -0.15 -4.44 5.18
C ALA A 190 1.21 -4.02 5.72
N GLY A 191 2.13 -4.97 5.76
CA GLY A 191 3.52 -4.74 6.11
C GLY A 191 4.27 -3.97 5.02
N ASN A 192 5.59 -3.88 5.18
CA ASN A 192 6.46 -3.24 4.21
C ASN A 192 6.33 -3.91 2.85
N VAL A 193 6.06 -3.11 1.83
CA VAL A 193 6.01 -3.57 0.45
C VAL A 193 7.18 -3.00 -0.34
N ILE A 194 7.67 -3.78 -1.29
CA ILE A 194 8.71 -3.40 -2.25
C ILE A 194 8.20 -3.58 -3.68
N GLY A 195 8.75 -2.85 -4.62
CA GLY A 195 8.35 -2.93 -6.03
C GLY A 195 8.97 -1.80 -6.82
N GLY A 196 8.90 -1.89 -8.12
CA GLY A 196 9.37 -0.83 -8.99
C GLY A 196 8.64 0.50 -8.77
N GLY A 197 9.35 1.60 -8.92
CA GLY A 197 8.78 2.95 -8.80
C GLY A 197 8.57 3.46 -7.38
N ASP A 198 9.07 2.78 -6.35
CA ASP A 198 9.20 3.36 -5.00
C ASP A 198 10.47 4.21 -4.93
N TRP A 199 10.31 5.51 -4.76
CA TRP A 199 11.42 6.48 -4.62
C TRP A 199 11.44 7.13 -3.24
N SER A 200 10.79 6.50 -2.26
CA SER A 200 10.70 7.01 -0.90
C SER A 200 12.06 7.04 -0.22
N LYS A 201 12.48 8.22 0.24
CA LYS A 201 13.74 8.40 0.97
C LYS A 201 13.71 7.67 2.33
N ASN A 202 14.88 7.27 2.80
CA ASN A 202 15.09 6.56 4.06
C ASN A 202 14.39 5.19 4.12
N ARG A 203 14.20 4.56 2.96
CA ARG A 203 13.81 3.15 2.83
C ARG A 203 14.92 2.39 2.12
N LEU A 204 15.26 1.21 2.65
CA LEU A 204 16.42 0.43 2.19
C LEU A 204 16.42 0.20 0.67
N ILE A 205 15.37 -0.44 0.14
CA ILE A 205 15.36 -0.82 -1.28
C ILE A 205 15.31 0.39 -2.21
N PRO A 206 14.43 1.38 -2.02
CA PRO A 206 14.44 2.61 -2.83
C PRO A 206 15.79 3.34 -2.81
N ASP A 207 16.41 3.48 -1.65
CA ASP A 207 17.70 4.17 -1.52
C ASP A 207 18.82 3.37 -2.23
N CYS A 208 18.84 2.03 -2.07
CA CYS A 208 19.80 1.17 -2.79
C CYS A 208 19.61 1.27 -4.31
N MET A 209 18.38 1.10 -4.80
CA MET A 209 18.08 1.15 -6.22
C MET A 209 18.48 2.49 -6.83
N LYS A 210 18.15 3.61 -6.15
CA LYS A 210 18.55 4.93 -6.60
C LYS A 210 20.07 5.09 -6.68
N MET A 211 20.81 4.56 -5.72
CA MET A 211 22.28 4.63 -5.73
C MET A 211 22.87 3.77 -6.84
N TRP A 212 22.41 2.53 -7.00
CA TRP A 212 22.89 1.62 -8.05
C TRP A 212 22.62 2.12 -9.46
N LEU A 213 21.44 2.69 -9.71
CA LEU A 213 21.11 3.31 -10.99
C LEU A 213 22.03 4.51 -11.34
N ASN A 214 22.65 5.12 -10.33
CA ASN A 214 23.63 6.20 -10.50
C ASN A 214 25.08 5.73 -10.29
N ASN A 215 25.37 4.43 -10.39
CA ASN A 215 26.67 3.81 -10.19
C ASN A 215 27.33 4.16 -8.85
N LYS A 216 26.52 4.34 -7.80
CA LYS A 216 26.97 4.65 -6.43
C LYS A 216 26.80 3.45 -5.51
N ILE A 217 27.64 3.35 -4.49
CA ILE A 217 27.64 2.26 -3.51
C ILE A 217 26.83 2.68 -2.27
N PRO A 218 25.65 2.06 -1.99
CA PRO A 218 24.87 2.35 -0.80
C PRO A 218 25.55 1.86 0.49
N GLN A 219 25.25 2.57 1.59
CA GLN A 219 25.69 2.19 2.93
C GLN A 219 24.53 1.52 3.68
N ILE A 220 24.75 0.31 4.15
CA ILE A 220 23.78 -0.50 4.89
C ILE A 220 24.11 -0.43 6.39
N ARG A 221 23.12 -0.04 7.20
CA ARG A 221 23.31 0.17 8.64
C ARG A 221 23.15 -1.13 9.43
N ASN A 222 22.07 -1.88 9.18
CA ASN A 222 21.67 -3.06 9.95
C ASN A 222 21.51 -4.29 9.04
N PRO A 223 22.61 -4.94 8.61
CA PRO A 223 22.56 -6.05 7.65
C PRO A 223 21.85 -7.29 8.20
N ASN A 224 21.88 -7.50 9.51
CA ASN A 224 21.29 -8.65 10.19
C ASN A 224 19.80 -8.49 10.52
N SER A 225 19.22 -7.28 10.38
CA SER A 225 17.80 -7.07 10.62
C SER A 225 16.95 -7.85 9.63
N THR A 226 15.90 -8.50 10.10
CA THR A 226 14.91 -9.15 9.25
C THR A 226 13.79 -8.19 8.87
N ARG A 227 13.17 -8.40 7.72
CA ARG A 227 12.01 -7.63 7.28
C ARG A 227 10.97 -8.56 6.64
N PRO A 228 9.69 -8.30 6.84
CA PRO A 228 8.62 -9.05 6.17
C PRO A 228 8.49 -8.57 4.71
N TRP A 229 9.44 -9.01 3.87
CA TRP A 229 9.47 -8.63 2.46
C TRP A 229 8.22 -9.14 1.73
N GLN A 230 7.55 -8.26 1.00
CA GLN A 230 6.52 -8.67 0.05
C GLN A 230 6.48 -7.71 -1.14
N HIS A 231 6.14 -8.23 -2.31
CA HIS A 231 5.93 -7.37 -3.47
C HIS A 231 4.66 -6.54 -3.32
N VAL A 232 4.65 -5.33 -3.87
CA VAL A 232 3.49 -4.41 -3.80
C VAL A 232 2.21 -5.05 -4.34
N LEU A 233 2.31 -5.90 -5.37
CA LEU A 233 1.18 -6.61 -5.96
C LEU A 233 0.51 -7.60 -4.99
N GLU A 234 1.25 -8.15 -4.01
CA GLU A 234 0.66 -9.01 -2.98
C GLU A 234 -0.36 -8.22 -2.13
N ALA A 235 0.04 -7.10 -1.57
CA ALA A 235 -0.87 -6.27 -0.78
C ALA A 235 -2.05 -5.76 -1.62
N LEU A 236 -1.80 -5.32 -2.86
CA LEU A 236 -2.85 -4.85 -3.76
C LEU A 236 -3.82 -5.96 -4.14
N SER A 237 -3.34 -7.19 -4.36
CA SER A 237 -4.21 -8.33 -4.59
C SER A 237 -5.16 -8.58 -3.41
N GLY A 238 -4.63 -8.43 -2.18
CA GLY A 238 -5.44 -8.52 -0.97
C GLY A 238 -6.52 -7.45 -0.89
N TYR A 239 -6.19 -6.21 -1.24
CA TYR A 239 -7.17 -5.11 -1.25
C TYR A 239 -8.29 -5.33 -2.27
N LEU A 240 -7.94 -5.81 -3.47
CA LEU A 240 -8.92 -6.13 -4.51
C LEU A 240 -9.83 -7.30 -4.09
N GLU A 241 -9.27 -8.41 -3.60
CA GLU A 241 -10.05 -9.56 -3.14
C GLU A 241 -10.94 -9.19 -1.93
N LEU A 242 -10.41 -8.41 -0.96
CA LEU A 242 -11.19 -7.90 0.16
C LEU A 242 -12.38 -7.07 -0.31
N SER A 243 -12.18 -6.19 -1.29
CA SER A 243 -13.25 -5.34 -1.78
C SER A 243 -14.36 -6.14 -2.49
N LEU A 244 -13.99 -7.19 -3.23
CA LEU A 244 -14.95 -8.08 -3.88
C LEU A 244 -15.73 -8.91 -2.87
N GLU A 245 -15.05 -9.47 -1.87
CA GLU A 245 -15.72 -10.25 -0.83
C GLU A 245 -16.63 -9.35 0.02
N LEU A 246 -16.16 -8.17 0.41
CA LEU A 246 -16.96 -7.20 1.15
C LEU A 246 -18.22 -6.76 0.37
N ASN A 247 -18.11 -6.64 -0.94
CA ASN A 247 -19.24 -6.31 -1.80
C ASN A 247 -20.31 -7.40 -1.83
N ARG A 248 -19.94 -8.66 -1.58
CA ARG A 248 -20.87 -9.81 -1.57
C ARG A 248 -21.34 -10.15 -0.17
N ASN A 249 -20.43 -10.11 0.80
CA ASN A 249 -20.61 -10.63 2.15
C ASN A 249 -20.66 -9.49 3.17
N LYS A 250 -21.87 -9.13 3.61
CA LYS A 250 -22.08 -8.09 4.63
C LYS A 250 -21.53 -8.46 6.01
N LYS A 251 -21.32 -9.74 6.31
CA LYS A 251 -20.85 -10.19 7.63
C LYS A 251 -19.44 -9.69 7.97
N ILE A 252 -18.65 -9.33 6.95
CA ILE A 252 -17.32 -8.80 7.17
C ILE A 252 -17.25 -7.27 7.21
N ASN A 253 -18.38 -6.58 7.09
CA ASN A 253 -18.43 -5.12 7.16
C ASN A 253 -17.89 -4.62 8.51
N GLY A 254 -17.11 -3.55 8.52
CA GLY A 254 -16.45 -2.99 9.71
C GLY A 254 -15.22 -3.74 10.18
N ASN A 255 -14.83 -4.82 9.52
CA ASN A 255 -13.67 -5.62 9.92
C ASN A 255 -12.34 -5.06 9.44
N SER A 256 -11.26 -5.46 10.13
CA SER A 256 -9.87 -5.26 9.70
C SER A 256 -9.30 -6.56 9.13
N PHE A 257 -8.37 -6.45 8.15
CA PHE A 257 -7.69 -7.60 7.55
C PHE A 257 -6.20 -7.35 7.38
N ASN A 258 -5.39 -8.33 7.73
CA ASN A 258 -3.94 -8.34 7.58
C ASN A 258 -3.50 -8.96 6.25
N PHE A 259 -2.54 -8.32 5.56
CA PHE A 259 -1.93 -8.81 4.33
C PHE A 259 -0.41 -8.81 4.43
N SER A 260 0.20 -9.99 4.42
CA SER A 260 1.64 -10.19 4.46
C SER A 260 2.00 -11.51 3.76
N SER A 261 3.20 -11.59 3.19
CA SER A 261 3.67 -12.84 2.61
C SER A 261 4.11 -13.82 3.71
N ASP A 262 3.53 -15.00 3.69
CA ASP A 262 3.96 -16.13 4.52
C ASP A 262 5.03 -17.01 3.84
N LYS A 263 5.29 -16.76 2.54
CA LYS A 263 6.31 -17.45 1.75
C LYS A 263 7.72 -16.89 1.98
N ILE A 264 7.83 -15.70 2.60
CA ILE A 264 9.10 -15.00 2.83
C ILE A 264 9.23 -14.74 4.32
N LYS A 265 9.98 -15.61 5.02
CA LYS A 265 10.17 -15.52 6.48
C LYS A 265 11.66 -15.35 6.80
N ASN A 266 11.93 -14.54 7.82
CA ASN A 266 13.25 -14.41 8.45
C ASN A 266 14.42 -14.12 7.48
N VAL A 267 14.15 -13.35 6.41
CA VAL A 267 15.18 -12.94 5.46
C VAL A 267 15.83 -11.66 5.95
N THR A 268 17.13 -11.75 6.29
CA THR A 268 17.93 -10.59 6.68
C THR A 268 18.12 -9.64 5.50
N VAL A 269 18.40 -8.38 5.81
CA VAL A 269 18.77 -7.37 4.81
C VAL A 269 19.94 -7.86 3.95
N GLU A 270 20.99 -8.39 4.57
CA GLU A 270 22.17 -8.89 3.85
C GLU A 270 21.82 -10.02 2.87
N ASN A 271 21.07 -11.03 3.34
CA ASN A 271 20.66 -12.14 2.47
C ASN A 271 19.77 -11.68 1.32
N PHE A 272 18.92 -10.68 1.57
CA PHE A 272 18.11 -10.08 0.52
C PHE A 272 18.98 -9.39 -0.55
N LEU A 273 19.99 -8.60 -0.11
CA LEU A 273 20.91 -7.91 -1.01
C LEU A 273 21.80 -8.88 -1.80
N LYS A 274 22.30 -9.94 -1.15
CA LYS A 274 23.05 -11.02 -1.84
C LYS A 274 22.23 -11.65 -2.96
N LYS A 275 20.95 -11.88 -2.74
CA LYS A 275 20.03 -12.39 -3.78
C LYS A 275 19.76 -11.39 -4.90
N ILE A 276 19.66 -10.08 -4.60
CA ILE A 276 19.59 -9.05 -5.64
C ILE A 276 20.86 -9.09 -6.50
N LYS A 277 22.04 -9.22 -5.88
CA LYS A 277 23.32 -9.29 -6.59
C LYS A 277 23.42 -10.46 -7.58
N LEU A 278 22.79 -11.59 -7.29
CA LEU A 278 22.71 -12.71 -8.24
C LEU A 278 21.94 -12.34 -9.53
N LYS A 279 21.00 -11.39 -9.46
CA LYS A 279 20.23 -10.90 -10.61
C LYS A 279 20.81 -9.60 -11.22
N TRP A 280 21.65 -8.93 -10.48
CA TRP A 280 22.31 -7.68 -10.88
C TRP A 280 23.78 -7.71 -10.40
N PRO A 281 24.69 -8.42 -11.09
CA PRO A 281 26.07 -8.70 -10.60
C PRO A 281 26.93 -7.44 -10.34
N GLU A 282 26.65 -6.35 -11.04
CA GLU A 282 27.43 -5.11 -10.99
C GLU A 282 27.21 -4.31 -9.71
N ILE A 283 26.17 -4.61 -8.93
CA ILE A 283 25.87 -3.86 -7.70
C ILE A 283 26.80 -4.28 -6.55
N ASN A 284 27.10 -3.30 -5.70
CA ASN A 284 27.81 -3.50 -4.45
C ASN A 284 27.22 -2.65 -3.33
N TRP A 285 27.55 -2.94 -2.08
CA TRP A 285 27.19 -2.14 -0.91
C TRP A 285 28.31 -2.18 0.12
N ARG A 286 28.31 -1.21 1.04
CA ARG A 286 29.20 -1.17 2.20
C ARG A 286 28.38 -1.26 3.47
N VAL A 287 28.88 -1.97 4.47
CA VAL A 287 28.27 -2.00 5.81
C VAL A 287 28.89 -0.91 6.64
N LYS A 288 28.06 -0.01 7.17
CA LYS A 288 28.47 1.01 8.15
C LYS A 288 27.56 0.90 9.36
N LYS A 289 28.07 0.26 10.42
CA LYS A 289 27.34 0.17 11.69
C LYS A 289 27.06 1.59 12.22
N ASN A 290 25.80 1.87 12.50
CA ASN A 290 25.40 3.13 13.13
C ASN A 290 24.33 2.85 14.19
N ASN A 291 24.68 3.08 15.45
CA ASN A 291 23.84 2.77 16.61
C ASN A 291 22.83 3.86 16.97
N LYS A 292 22.65 4.89 16.13
CA LYS A 292 21.87 6.09 16.50
C LYS A 292 20.35 5.97 16.34
N PHE A 293 19.82 4.94 15.66
CA PHE A 293 18.36 4.80 15.46
C PHE A 293 17.93 3.39 15.84
N TYR A 294 17.01 3.31 16.78
CA TYR A 294 16.30 2.07 17.09
C TYR A 294 15.39 1.71 15.92
N GLU A 295 15.64 0.58 15.29
CA GLU A 295 14.72 -0.04 14.33
C GLU A 295 14.20 -1.33 14.96
N SER A 296 12.88 -1.45 15.08
CA SER A 296 12.27 -2.68 15.58
C SER A 296 12.71 -3.88 14.75
N SER A 297 13.12 -4.94 15.44
CA SER A 297 13.71 -6.14 14.81
C SER A 297 12.64 -7.05 14.21
N LEU A 298 11.46 -7.12 14.82
CA LEU A 298 10.38 -8.04 14.45
C LEU A 298 9.02 -7.32 14.38
N LEU A 299 8.39 -7.41 13.22
CA LEU A 299 7.00 -7.03 13.03
C LEU A 299 6.42 -7.90 11.92
N GLN A 300 5.69 -8.94 12.29
CA GLN A 300 5.04 -9.86 11.36
C GLN A 300 3.53 -9.79 11.53
N LEU A 301 2.79 -10.05 10.47
CA LEU A 301 1.33 -10.11 10.50
C LEU A 301 0.85 -11.57 10.39
N ASP A 302 -0.13 -11.95 11.21
CA ASP A 302 -0.91 -13.16 11.00
C ASP A 302 -1.95 -12.88 9.91
N THR A 303 -1.96 -13.73 8.88
CA THR A 303 -2.87 -13.61 7.73
C THR A 303 -3.95 -14.69 7.70
N THR A 304 -4.13 -15.39 8.81
CA THR A 304 -5.08 -16.52 8.94
C THR A 304 -6.51 -16.07 8.60
N LYS A 305 -6.92 -14.87 9.03
CA LYS A 305 -8.24 -14.31 8.73
C LYS A 305 -8.42 -14.08 7.23
N ALA A 306 -7.44 -13.48 6.55
CA ALA A 306 -7.49 -13.26 5.11
C ALA A 306 -7.53 -14.59 4.34
N LYS A 307 -6.76 -15.60 4.78
CA LYS A 307 -6.78 -16.95 4.18
C LYS A 307 -8.14 -17.62 4.31
N LYS A 308 -8.73 -17.61 5.51
CA LYS A 308 -9.99 -18.30 5.81
C LYS A 308 -11.20 -17.63 5.14
N ILE A 309 -11.27 -16.30 5.16
CA ILE A 309 -12.46 -15.56 4.72
C ILE A 309 -12.38 -15.18 3.25
N LEU A 310 -11.20 -14.74 2.79
CA LEU A 310 -11.02 -14.24 1.42
C LEU A 310 -10.41 -15.30 0.49
N ASN A 311 -9.98 -16.44 1.02
CA ASN A 311 -9.14 -17.42 0.33
C ASN A 311 -7.89 -16.78 -0.29
N TRP A 312 -7.42 -15.67 0.32
CA TRP A 312 -6.24 -14.95 -0.12
C TRP A 312 -4.96 -15.60 0.42
N LYS A 313 -4.00 -15.83 -0.47
CA LYS A 313 -2.66 -16.31 -0.13
C LYS A 313 -1.64 -15.57 -0.98
N ALA A 314 -0.45 -15.33 -0.41
CA ALA A 314 0.67 -14.77 -1.17
C ALA A 314 1.06 -15.70 -2.34
N ARG A 315 1.48 -15.11 -3.47
CA ARG A 315 1.79 -15.83 -4.72
C ARG A 315 3.28 -15.91 -4.99
N LEU A 316 4.00 -14.83 -4.70
CA LEU A 316 5.43 -14.74 -5.00
C LEU A 316 6.27 -15.27 -3.84
N ASN A 317 7.27 -16.08 -4.17
CA ASN A 317 8.37 -16.38 -3.27
C ASN A 317 9.44 -15.27 -3.29
N LEU A 318 10.51 -15.42 -2.51
CA LEU A 318 11.57 -14.41 -2.40
C LEU A 318 12.25 -14.13 -3.73
N ASN A 319 12.61 -15.19 -4.48
CA ASN A 319 13.34 -15.04 -5.74
C ASN A 319 12.49 -14.33 -6.80
N GLU A 320 11.20 -14.69 -6.88
CA GLU A 320 10.23 -14.05 -7.77
C GLU A 320 9.99 -12.58 -7.38
N THR A 321 9.90 -12.29 -6.07
CA THR A 321 9.78 -10.91 -5.57
C THR A 321 10.98 -10.06 -5.99
N ILE A 322 12.20 -10.60 -5.84
CA ILE A 322 13.43 -9.92 -6.25
C ILE A 322 13.48 -9.73 -7.76
N GLU A 323 13.12 -10.75 -8.55
CA GLU A 323 13.05 -10.66 -10.00
C GLU A 323 12.15 -9.51 -10.45
N PHE A 324 10.92 -9.43 -9.95
CA PHE A 324 10.00 -8.33 -10.27
C PHE A 324 10.57 -6.95 -9.93
N VAL A 325 11.21 -6.82 -8.76
CA VAL A 325 11.82 -5.55 -8.34
C VAL A 325 13.00 -5.19 -9.24
N VAL A 326 13.95 -6.10 -9.44
CA VAL A 326 15.17 -5.86 -10.22
C VAL A 326 14.85 -5.55 -11.67
N ASP A 327 13.97 -6.36 -12.29
CA ASP A 327 13.59 -6.18 -13.68
C ASP A 327 12.97 -4.81 -13.94
N TRP A 328 12.12 -4.33 -13.02
CA TRP A 328 11.52 -3.01 -13.18
C TRP A 328 12.57 -1.89 -13.16
N TYR A 329 13.49 -1.91 -12.17
CA TYR A 329 14.51 -0.86 -12.04
C TYR A 329 15.58 -0.94 -13.13
N LYS A 330 16.03 -2.12 -13.54
CA LYS A 330 16.98 -2.27 -14.66
C LYS A 330 16.42 -1.73 -15.97
N ASN A 331 15.14 -1.93 -16.21
CA ASN A 331 14.49 -1.43 -17.42
C ASN A 331 14.22 0.08 -17.40
N LEU A 332 14.32 0.75 -16.26
CA LEU A 332 14.11 2.20 -16.18
C LEU A 332 15.15 3.00 -16.98
N ASN A 333 16.41 2.55 -16.98
CA ASN A 333 17.52 3.24 -17.64
C ASN A 333 17.78 2.75 -19.09
N VAL A 334 16.97 1.83 -19.60
CA VAL A 334 17.10 1.37 -20.98
C VAL A 334 16.34 2.34 -21.88
N TYR A 335 17.03 2.93 -22.86
CA TYR A 335 16.43 3.79 -23.86
C TYR A 335 15.23 3.11 -24.53
N ASP A 336 14.12 3.85 -24.71
CA ASP A 336 12.86 3.39 -25.30
C ASP A 336 12.07 2.30 -24.52
N LYS A 337 12.40 2.01 -23.28
CA LYS A 337 11.57 1.08 -22.47
C LYS A 337 10.32 1.77 -21.95
N ASP A 338 9.21 1.13 -22.23
CA ASP A 338 7.88 1.55 -21.81
C ASP A 338 7.56 1.04 -20.39
N ILE A 339 7.72 1.90 -19.39
CA ILE A 339 7.45 1.57 -17.98
C ILE A 339 5.99 1.15 -17.74
N TYR A 340 5.05 1.69 -18.51
CA TYR A 340 3.65 1.23 -18.43
C TYR A 340 3.53 -0.23 -18.90
N LYS A 341 4.17 -0.59 -20.00
CA LYS A 341 4.19 -1.96 -20.54
C LYS A 341 4.81 -2.92 -19.51
N ILE A 342 5.99 -2.59 -18.99
CA ILE A 342 6.69 -3.40 -17.98
C ILE A 342 5.81 -3.61 -16.76
N SER A 343 5.23 -2.54 -16.21
CA SER A 343 4.36 -2.63 -15.03
C SER A 343 3.10 -3.47 -15.32
N SER A 344 2.51 -3.31 -16.50
CA SER A 344 1.33 -4.07 -16.94
C SER A 344 1.64 -5.55 -17.12
N GLU A 345 2.78 -5.90 -17.71
CA GLU A 345 3.24 -7.29 -17.88
C GLU A 345 3.51 -7.95 -16.52
N GLN A 346 4.10 -7.22 -15.56
CA GLN A 346 4.28 -7.73 -14.20
C GLN A 346 2.94 -8.02 -13.53
N ILE A 347 1.95 -7.14 -13.65
CA ILE A 347 0.61 -7.36 -13.12
C ILE A 347 -0.02 -8.61 -13.77
N ILE A 348 0.05 -8.74 -15.10
CA ILE A 348 -0.51 -9.89 -15.83
C ILE A 348 0.20 -11.19 -15.42
N LYS A 349 1.55 -11.19 -15.33
CA LYS A 349 2.35 -12.32 -14.85
C LYS A 349 1.94 -12.73 -13.44
N PHE A 350 1.77 -11.73 -12.54
CA PHE A 350 1.32 -11.95 -11.17
C PHE A 350 -0.09 -12.57 -11.11
N MET A 351 -1.03 -12.06 -11.90
CA MET A 351 -2.42 -12.59 -11.94
C MET A 351 -2.49 -14.06 -12.36
N LYS A 352 -1.60 -14.52 -13.24
CA LYS A 352 -1.53 -15.92 -13.73
C LYS A 352 -0.92 -16.87 -12.69
N LYS A 353 -0.17 -16.38 -11.70
CA LYS A 353 0.44 -17.23 -10.67
C LYS A 353 -0.62 -17.81 -9.74
N LYS A 354 -0.46 -19.10 -9.44
CA LYS A 354 -1.26 -19.78 -8.40
C LYS A 354 -0.74 -19.37 -7.01
N PRO A 355 -1.60 -19.22 -6.01
CA PRO A 355 -1.21 -18.92 -4.62
C PRO A 355 -0.48 -20.08 -3.96
#